data_21f1cfa1f992b8d4d0b5a0bfe4606bc2
#
_entry.id   21f1cfa1f992b8d4d0b5a0bfe4606bc2
#
_cell.length_a   1.000
_cell.length_b   1.000
_cell.length_c   1.000
_cell.angle_alpha   90.00
_cell.angle_beta   90.00
_cell.angle_gamma   90.00
#
_symmetry.space_group_name_H-M   'P 1'
#
loop_
_entity.id
_entity.type
_entity.pdbx_description
1 polymer ?
#
loop_
_entity_poly.entity_id
_entity_poly.type
_entity_poly.pdbx_seq_one_letter_code
_entity_poly.pdbx_strand_id
1 'polypeptide(L)'
;RSTLLASSAASDVYKRQVVKQDPASNIDHYADAILLNILYHFDSAHPVTSPLTASYYYTETHNENENLYTAVTSNVTPTYDYFRYWHGSTIFIRPLLTILNIRQIYIFFAIILAVLFIVLFTQLTKSGHTICALAMSVALLSVSFWFIPMSLEYIWCFLIMLIAGILTILLYQKKQEVSGLFFLLVGNITAYFDFLSTETITLLFPLALLLVLMQKNNRLCDAKTGFKIILSRSVCWGIGYLASWIAKWSITSIALNRNIFAQALSSASTRVNGDAGSLHGPALSINAFLRNIACIFPFNFMKGYGYIAAIGVFVLLLMVYYLFRKNEKKNYMPWLFTVLYCIPYIRFLTLANHAFLHYFFTYRAQFASIFCLCMIFYYGVDWKLVSKKFLKPRKRHRTNTRKS
;
A
#
# COMPACT_ATOMS: atom_id res chain seq x y z
N ARG A 1 1.66 34.93 1.93
CA ARG A 1 2.51 33.90 2.59
C ARG A 1 2.34 32.52 1.98
N SER A 2 1.12 32.09 1.59
CA SER A 2 0.90 30.78 0.94
C SER A 2 1.62 30.64 -0.41
N THR A 3 1.69 31.70 -1.20
CA THR A 3 2.39 31.76 -2.49
C THR A 3 3.91 31.62 -2.34
N LEU A 4 4.52 32.25 -1.34
CA LEU A 4 5.97 32.13 -1.09
C LEU A 4 6.38 30.72 -0.62
N LEU A 5 5.55 30.04 0.15
CA LEU A 5 5.82 28.66 0.61
C LEU A 5 5.58 27.64 -0.50
N ALA A 6 4.58 27.85 -1.35
CA ALA A 6 4.37 27.04 -2.55
C ALA A 6 5.54 27.22 -3.54
N SER A 7 6.09 28.43 -3.71
CA SER A 7 7.27 28.67 -4.56
C SER A 7 8.53 28.00 -4.03
N SER A 8 8.74 28.02 -2.70
CA SER A 8 9.85 27.28 -2.07
C SER A 8 9.69 25.77 -2.22
N ALA A 9 8.47 25.25 -1.99
CA ALA A 9 8.18 23.84 -2.19
C ALA A 9 8.35 23.39 -3.64
N ALA A 10 7.89 24.21 -4.61
CA ALA A 10 8.06 23.95 -6.03
C ALA A 10 9.54 23.96 -6.44
N SER A 11 10.33 24.91 -5.95
CA SER A 11 11.77 24.98 -6.19
C SER A 11 12.51 23.76 -5.60
N ASP A 12 12.14 23.32 -4.39
CA ASP A 12 12.73 22.14 -3.75
C ASP A 12 12.38 20.86 -4.49
N VAL A 13 11.14 20.71 -4.95
CA VAL A 13 10.69 19.56 -5.76
C VAL A 13 11.40 19.56 -7.11
N TYR A 14 11.49 20.69 -7.79
CA TYR A 14 12.17 20.84 -9.09
C TYR A 14 13.66 20.51 -9.00
N LYS A 15 14.37 21.01 -8.00
CA LYS A 15 15.82 20.76 -7.81
C LYS A 15 16.13 19.28 -7.55
N ARG A 16 15.16 18.50 -7.05
CA ARG A 16 15.32 17.05 -6.77
C ARG A 16 14.94 16.15 -7.94
N GLN A 17 14.46 16.68 -9.04
CA GLN A 17 14.11 15.92 -10.24
C GLN A 17 15.24 15.10 -10.85
N VAL A 18 16.49 15.48 -10.58
CA VAL A 18 17.70 14.87 -11.18
C VAL A 18 18.01 13.49 -10.61
N VAL A 19 17.25 13.02 -9.61
CA VAL A 19 17.24 11.61 -9.30
C VAL A 19 16.48 10.92 -10.43
N LYS A 20 17.22 10.52 -11.49
CA LYS A 20 16.73 9.56 -12.49
C LYS A 20 15.83 8.58 -11.79
N GLN A 21 14.68 8.22 -12.38
CA GLN A 21 13.84 7.13 -11.93
C GLN A 21 14.70 5.85 -11.81
N ASP A 22 15.51 5.80 -10.77
CA ASP A 22 16.20 4.59 -10.41
C ASP A 22 15.15 3.69 -9.76
N PRO A 23 14.82 2.54 -10.34
CA PRO A 23 13.90 1.59 -9.72
C PRO A 23 14.26 1.27 -8.28
N ALA A 24 15.53 1.43 -7.90
CA ALA A 24 16.00 1.23 -6.54
C ALA A 24 15.60 2.36 -5.57
N SER A 25 15.41 3.60 -6.03
CA SER A 25 15.04 4.72 -5.15
C SER A 25 13.55 4.78 -4.87
N ASN A 26 12.69 4.35 -5.81
CA ASN A 26 11.23 4.29 -5.68
C ASN A 26 10.60 5.56 -5.06
N ILE A 27 11.20 6.72 -5.31
CA ILE A 27 10.71 8.03 -4.88
C ILE A 27 9.90 8.61 -6.04
N ASP A 28 8.67 9.00 -5.75
CA ASP A 28 7.80 9.65 -6.72
C ASP A 28 7.51 11.09 -6.32
N HIS A 29 8.12 12.03 -7.00
CA HIS A 29 7.78 13.44 -6.88
C HIS A 29 6.76 13.91 -7.93
N TYR A 30 6.40 13.06 -8.88
CA TYR A 30 5.41 13.36 -9.91
C TYR A 30 4.04 13.65 -9.31
N ALA A 31 3.54 12.75 -8.46
CA ALA A 31 2.27 12.92 -7.79
C ALA A 31 2.28 14.07 -6.77
N ASP A 32 3.39 14.24 -6.05
CA ASP A 32 3.57 15.36 -5.13
C ASP A 32 3.52 16.70 -5.88
N ALA A 33 4.10 16.79 -7.09
CA ALA A 33 4.04 17.99 -7.93
C ALA A 33 2.61 18.32 -8.37
N ILE A 34 1.82 17.32 -8.77
CA ILE A 34 0.39 17.51 -9.10
C ILE A 34 -0.37 18.04 -7.88
N LEU A 35 -0.17 17.42 -6.72
CA LEU A 35 -0.86 17.80 -5.49
C LEU A 35 -0.50 19.24 -5.06
N LEU A 36 0.77 19.60 -5.12
CA LEU A 36 1.24 20.96 -4.81
C LEU A 36 0.72 21.99 -5.82
N ASN A 37 0.61 21.62 -7.08
CA ASN A 37 0.05 22.46 -8.15
C ASN A 37 -1.46 22.70 -7.94
N ILE A 38 -2.23 21.66 -7.53
CA ILE A 38 -3.62 21.80 -7.12
C ILE A 38 -3.74 22.75 -5.92
N LEU A 39 -2.87 22.62 -4.91
CA LEU A 39 -2.87 23.46 -3.74
C LEU A 39 -2.50 24.92 -4.04
N TYR A 40 -1.61 25.14 -5.01
CA TYR A 40 -1.23 26.47 -5.49
C TYR A 40 -2.42 27.18 -6.14
N HIS A 41 -3.20 26.48 -6.99
CA HIS A 41 -4.35 27.01 -7.70
C HIS A 41 -5.66 26.96 -6.89
N PHE A 42 -5.58 26.64 -5.59
CA PHE A 42 -6.80 26.63 -4.78
C PHE A 42 -7.41 28.05 -4.67
N ASP A 43 -8.61 28.19 -5.18
CA ASP A 43 -9.36 29.45 -5.12
C ASP A 43 -10.18 29.56 -3.84
N SER A 44 -9.81 30.49 -2.97
CA SER A 44 -10.50 30.76 -1.71
C SER A 44 -11.84 31.47 -1.89
N ALA A 45 -12.09 32.10 -3.05
CA ALA A 45 -13.39 32.70 -3.38
C ALA A 45 -14.43 31.62 -3.70
N HIS A 46 -13.98 30.46 -4.15
CA HIS A 46 -14.80 29.33 -4.51
C HIS A 46 -14.47 28.07 -3.67
N PRO A 47 -14.68 28.09 -2.33
CA PRO A 47 -14.16 27.07 -1.42
C PRO A 47 -14.81 25.69 -1.58
N VAL A 48 -15.94 25.59 -2.28
CA VAL A 48 -16.63 24.33 -2.58
C VAL A 48 -16.21 23.76 -3.93
N THR A 49 -16.23 24.59 -4.98
CA THR A 49 -15.96 24.12 -6.34
C THR A 49 -14.46 23.89 -6.58
N SER A 50 -13.59 24.72 -5.99
CA SER A 50 -12.13 24.56 -6.15
C SER A 50 -11.61 23.18 -5.71
N PRO A 51 -11.93 22.61 -4.53
CA PRO A 51 -11.53 21.25 -4.19
C PRO A 51 -12.30 20.17 -4.98
N LEU A 52 -13.46 20.49 -5.56
CA LEU A 52 -14.19 19.54 -6.40
C LEU A 52 -13.56 19.40 -7.78
N THR A 53 -13.10 20.49 -8.38
CA THR A 53 -12.37 20.48 -9.66
C THR A 53 -10.95 19.98 -9.50
N ALA A 54 -10.28 20.32 -8.39
CA ALA A 54 -8.86 20.08 -8.17
C ALA A 54 -8.02 20.51 -9.39
N SER A 55 -8.29 21.73 -9.86
CA SER A 55 -7.68 22.26 -11.08
C SER A 55 -6.21 22.56 -10.88
N TYR A 56 -5.40 22.29 -11.89
CA TYR A 56 -3.96 22.60 -11.87
C TYR A 56 -3.44 22.93 -13.27
N TYR A 57 -2.26 23.57 -13.33
CA TYR A 57 -1.62 23.89 -14.61
C TYR A 57 -0.95 22.63 -15.18
N TYR A 58 -1.33 22.26 -16.38
CA TYR A 58 -0.80 21.10 -17.10
C TYR A 58 -0.55 21.45 -18.57
N THR A 59 0.58 20.98 -19.09
CA THR A 59 0.92 20.96 -20.52
C THR A 59 1.54 19.60 -20.85
N GLU A 60 1.30 19.11 -22.07
CA GLU A 60 1.87 17.85 -22.55
C GLU A 60 3.38 17.95 -22.87
N THR A 61 3.89 19.17 -23.02
CA THR A 61 5.29 19.44 -23.37
C THR A 61 6.25 19.38 -22.19
N HIS A 62 5.72 19.46 -20.95
CA HIS A 62 6.49 19.45 -19.73
C HIS A 62 6.10 18.26 -18.84
N ASN A 63 7.03 17.80 -17.99
CA ASN A 63 6.69 16.90 -16.93
C ASN A 63 6.01 17.65 -15.76
N GLU A 64 5.38 16.93 -14.81
CA GLU A 64 4.56 17.53 -13.77
C GLU A 64 5.35 18.46 -12.81
N ASN A 65 6.63 18.20 -12.62
CA ASN A 65 7.46 19.08 -11.81
C ASN A 65 7.75 20.40 -12.56
N GLU A 66 7.97 20.33 -13.88
CA GLU A 66 8.13 21.52 -14.73
C GLU A 66 6.83 22.30 -14.82
N ASN A 67 5.68 21.61 -14.91
CA ASN A 67 4.35 22.22 -14.85
C ASN A 67 4.15 22.97 -13.52
N LEU A 68 4.50 22.38 -12.38
CA LEU A 68 4.46 23.04 -11.08
C LEU A 68 5.41 24.26 -11.04
N TYR A 69 6.63 24.09 -11.52
CA TYR A 69 7.61 25.21 -11.57
C TYR A 69 7.09 26.39 -12.39
N THR A 70 6.56 26.12 -13.60
CA THR A 70 5.96 27.12 -14.48
C THR A 70 4.74 27.78 -13.82
N ALA A 71 3.86 26.99 -13.19
CA ALA A 71 2.70 27.51 -12.49
C ALA A 71 3.09 28.56 -11.45
N VAL A 72 4.11 28.26 -10.64
CA VAL A 72 4.53 29.12 -9.53
C VAL A 72 5.34 30.32 -9.99
N THR A 73 6.21 30.17 -11.01
CA THR A 73 7.10 31.23 -11.44
C THR A 73 6.47 32.22 -12.44
N SER A 74 5.54 31.73 -13.28
CA SER A 74 4.90 32.51 -14.33
C SER A 74 3.45 32.89 -13.99
N ASN A 75 2.94 32.49 -12.83
CA ASN A 75 1.57 32.77 -12.34
C ASN A 75 0.49 32.49 -13.40
N VAL A 76 0.61 31.35 -14.09
CA VAL A 76 -0.32 30.94 -15.13
C VAL A 76 -1.60 30.35 -14.52
N THR A 77 -2.71 30.42 -15.28
CA THR A 77 -4.01 29.85 -14.86
C THR A 77 -4.02 28.33 -15.02
N PRO A 78 -4.82 27.60 -14.19
CA PRO A 78 -4.97 26.16 -14.32
C PRO A 78 -5.60 25.82 -15.70
N THR A 79 -5.12 24.72 -16.30
CA THR A 79 -5.54 24.26 -17.63
C THR A 79 -6.23 22.91 -17.61
N TYR A 80 -6.14 22.19 -16.50
CA TYR A 80 -6.68 20.83 -16.36
C TYR A 80 -7.44 20.64 -15.06
N ASP A 81 -8.64 20.02 -15.13
CA ASP A 81 -9.49 19.68 -13.99
C ASP A 81 -9.26 18.21 -13.59
N TYR A 82 -8.79 17.97 -12.37
CA TYR A 82 -8.47 16.62 -11.87
C TYR A 82 -9.53 16.11 -10.88
N PHE A 83 -10.79 16.17 -11.24
CA PHE A 83 -11.94 15.92 -10.37
C PHE A 83 -12.22 14.44 -10.05
N ARG A 84 -11.43 13.49 -10.60
CA ARG A 84 -11.67 12.05 -10.38
C ARG A 84 -11.50 11.59 -8.94
N TYR A 85 -10.59 12.21 -8.19
CA TYR A 85 -10.25 11.88 -6.81
C TYR A 85 -10.67 12.99 -5.85
N TRP A 86 -10.78 12.62 -4.57
CA TRP A 86 -11.09 13.58 -3.52
C TRP A 86 -9.95 14.54 -3.20
N HIS A 87 -8.71 14.08 -3.36
CA HIS A 87 -7.51 14.79 -2.89
C HIS A 87 -7.58 15.15 -1.40
N GLY A 88 -8.11 14.21 -0.56
CA GLY A 88 -8.35 14.45 0.86
C GLY A 88 -7.12 14.85 1.65
N SER A 89 -5.91 14.46 1.20
CA SER A 89 -4.62 14.87 1.75
C SER A 89 -4.44 16.39 1.79
N THR A 90 -5.08 17.13 0.90
CA THR A 90 -4.99 18.60 0.84
C THR A 90 -5.45 19.30 2.11
N ILE A 91 -6.41 18.69 2.85
CA ILE A 91 -6.91 19.19 4.13
C ILE A 91 -5.78 19.33 5.16
N PHE A 92 -4.82 18.42 5.15
CA PHE A 92 -3.68 18.42 6.07
C PHE A 92 -2.47 19.13 5.48
N ILE A 93 -2.17 18.90 4.20
CA ILE A 93 -0.95 19.43 3.57
C ILE A 93 -1.02 20.94 3.42
N ARG A 94 -2.19 21.49 3.05
CA ARG A 94 -2.34 22.94 2.87
C ARG A 94 -2.04 23.74 4.15
N PRO A 95 -2.64 23.46 5.31
CA PRO A 95 -2.27 24.17 6.55
C PRO A 95 -0.82 23.89 6.97
N LEU A 96 -0.28 22.69 6.77
CA LEU A 96 1.12 22.41 7.07
C LEU A 96 2.07 23.26 6.24
N LEU A 97 1.77 23.50 4.96
CA LEU A 97 2.56 24.37 4.07
C LEU A 97 2.59 25.85 4.50
N THR A 98 1.69 26.28 5.40
CA THR A 98 1.74 27.64 5.95
C THR A 98 2.84 27.84 6.99
N ILE A 99 3.33 26.76 7.61
CA ILE A 99 4.31 26.76 8.69
C ILE A 99 5.56 25.93 8.40
N LEU A 100 5.45 24.94 7.51
CA LEU A 100 6.51 23.98 7.20
C LEU A 100 6.81 23.98 5.69
N ASN A 101 8.07 23.78 5.32
CA ASN A 101 8.43 23.47 3.93
C ASN A 101 8.19 21.97 3.63
N ILE A 102 8.25 21.58 2.36
CA ILE A 102 7.96 20.22 1.92
C ILE A 102 8.86 19.16 2.60
N ARG A 103 10.14 19.46 2.82
CA ARG A 103 11.06 18.56 3.52
C ARG A 103 10.66 18.36 4.98
N GLN A 104 10.24 19.42 5.65
CA GLN A 104 9.75 19.33 7.03
C GLN A 104 8.44 18.55 7.11
N ILE A 105 7.57 18.65 6.11
CA ILE A 105 6.35 17.84 6.01
C ILE A 105 6.69 16.36 5.86
N TYR A 106 7.66 16.00 5.04
CA TYR A 106 8.12 14.60 4.94
C TYR A 106 8.67 14.09 6.27
N ILE A 107 9.46 14.89 6.98
CA ILE A 107 9.98 14.53 8.31
C ILE A 107 8.83 14.39 9.30
N PHE A 108 7.86 15.30 9.31
CA PHE A 108 6.68 15.25 10.17
C PHE A 108 5.90 13.92 9.95
N PHE A 109 5.64 13.55 8.72
CA PHE A 109 4.97 12.29 8.42
C PHE A 109 5.83 11.07 8.74
N ALA A 110 7.16 11.16 8.58
CA ALA A 110 8.07 10.08 9.00
C ALA A 110 7.98 9.81 10.51
N ILE A 111 7.91 10.88 11.31
CA ILE A 111 7.73 10.76 12.76
C ILE A 111 6.39 10.11 13.09
N ILE A 112 5.29 10.55 12.46
CA ILE A 112 3.96 9.96 12.68
C ILE A 112 3.96 8.47 12.33
N LEU A 113 4.50 8.09 11.18
CA LEU A 113 4.61 6.68 10.78
C LEU A 113 5.42 5.86 11.78
N ALA A 114 6.56 6.39 12.23
CA ALA A 114 7.41 5.73 13.22
C ALA A 114 6.67 5.54 14.55
N VAL A 115 5.96 6.55 15.03
CA VAL A 115 5.16 6.47 16.26
C VAL A 115 4.05 5.40 16.12
N LEU A 116 3.29 5.44 15.04
CA LEU A 116 2.22 4.46 14.79
C LEU A 116 2.79 3.03 14.69
N PHE A 117 3.93 2.85 14.02
CA PHE A 117 4.62 1.57 13.95
C PHE A 117 5.03 1.07 15.34
N ILE A 118 5.66 1.92 16.16
CA ILE A 118 6.09 1.57 17.51
C ILE A 118 4.88 1.21 18.40
N VAL A 119 3.81 1.98 18.33
CA VAL A 119 2.56 1.71 19.06
C VAL A 119 2.00 0.35 18.67
N LEU A 120 1.85 0.09 17.38
CA LEU A 120 1.30 -1.18 16.88
C LEU A 120 2.22 -2.36 17.20
N PHE A 121 3.53 -2.21 17.00
CA PHE A 121 4.53 -3.22 17.35
C PHE A 121 4.44 -3.58 18.84
N THR A 122 4.39 -2.57 19.70
CA THR A 122 4.28 -2.74 21.16
C THR A 122 2.95 -3.40 21.55
N GLN A 123 1.84 -3.02 20.93
CA GLN A 123 0.53 -3.67 21.18
C GLN A 123 0.56 -5.15 20.79
N LEU A 124 1.11 -5.49 19.63
CA LEU A 124 1.24 -6.87 19.16
C LEU A 124 2.12 -7.70 20.10
N THR A 125 3.26 -7.18 20.52
CA THR A 125 4.17 -7.91 21.42
C THR A 125 3.56 -8.08 22.81
N LYS A 126 3.00 -7.03 23.42
CA LYS A 126 2.31 -7.10 24.72
C LYS A 126 1.09 -8.02 24.69
N SER A 127 0.39 -8.14 23.56
CA SER A 127 -0.72 -9.06 23.39
C SER A 127 -0.29 -10.50 23.09
N GLY A 128 1.03 -10.79 23.08
CA GLY A 128 1.59 -12.11 22.79
C GLY A 128 1.49 -12.51 21.31
N HIS A 129 1.52 -11.53 20.40
CA HIS A 129 1.55 -11.72 18.94
C HIS A 129 2.89 -11.24 18.34
N THR A 130 4.00 -11.51 19.02
CA THR A 130 5.35 -11.08 18.60
C THR A 130 5.69 -11.50 17.17
N ILE A 131 5.24 -12.68 16.74
CA ILE A 131 5.47 -13.14 15.34
C ILE A 131 4.75 -12.22 14.34
N CYS A 132 3.55 -11.70 14.67
CA CYS A 132 2.88 -10.73 13.80
C CYS A 132 3.65 -9.40 13.73
N ALA A 133 4.24 -8.96 14.86
CA ALA A 133 5.07 -7.76 14.90
C ALA A 133 6.33 -7.92 14.03
N LEU A 134 6.99 -9.08 14.10
CA LEU A 134 8.15 -9.40 13.27
C LEU A 134 7.77 -9.54 11.80
N ALA A 135 6.66 -10.22 11.48
CA ALA A 135 6.15 -10.35 10.12
C ALA A 135 5.82 -8.98 9.49
N MET A 136 5.21 -8.08 10.27
CA MET A 136 4.95 -6.68 9.86
C MET A 136 6.27 -5.95 9.56
N SER A 137 7.28 -6.11 10.39
CA SER A 137 8.60 -5.48 10.18
C SER A 137 9.27 -5.99 8.92
N VAL A 138 9.26 -7.32 8.68
CA VAL A 138 9.79 -7.92 7.44
C VAL A 138 9.03 -7.39 6.23
N ALA A 139 7.70 -7.32 6.28
CA ALA A 139 6.88 -6.82 5.20
C ALA A 139 7.16 -5.33 4.90
N LEU A 140 7.32 -4.48 5.92
CA LEU A 140 7.69 -3.07 5.74
C LEU A 140 9.08 -2.92 5.11
N LEU A 141 10.07 -3.68 5.59
CA LEU A 141 11.41 -3.68 4.99
C LEU A 141 11.36 -4.07 3.51
N SER A 142 10.58 -5.11 3.18
CA SER A 142 10.49 -5.62 1.80
C SER A 142 9.87 -4.63 0.81
N VAL A 143 9.06 -3.67 1.30
CA VAL A 143 8.47 -2.62 0.46
C VAL A 143 9.19 -1.28 0.57
N SER A 144 10.43 -1.28 1.07
CA SER A 144 11.28 -0.08 1.19
C SER A 144 10.59 1.05 1.95
N PHE A 145 10.08 0.74 3.17
CA PHE A 145 9.23 1.65 3.96
C PHE A 145 9.86 3.01 4.26
N TRP A 146 11.17 3.12 4.23
CA TRP A 146 11.90 4.39 4.44
C TRP A 146 11.65 5.44 3.37
N PHE A 147 11.16 5.04 2.18
CA PHE A 147 10.76 5.96 1.13
C PHE A 147 9.28 6.42 1.25
N ILE A 148 8.45 5.73 2.03
CA ILE A 148 7.01 6.04 2.17
C ILE A 148 6.77 7.49 2.61
N PRO A 149 7.47 8.03 3.63
CA PRO A 149 7.24 9.41 4.06
C PRO A 149 7.75 10.47 3.08
N MET A 150 8.47 10.07 2.03
CA MET A 150 8.98 10.96 0.98
C MET A 150 8.00 11.16 -0.18
N SER A 151 6.75 10.74 -0.03
CA SER A 151 5.67 11.01 -0.98
C SER A 151 4.40 11.36 -0.23
N LEU A 152 3.74 12.42 -0.69
CA LEU A 152 2.45 12.90 -0.16
C LEU A 152 1.27 12.07 -0.68
N GLU A 153 1.51 11.18 -1.65
CA GLU A 153 0.47 10.36 -2.25
C GLU A 153 0.23 9.07 -1.45
N TYR A 154 1.18 8.15 -1.45
CA TYR A 154 0.96 6.80 -0.93
C TYR A 154 1.17 6.64 0.58
N ILE A 155 1.64 7.67 1.27
CA ILE A 155 1.77 7.66 2.73
C ILE A 155 0.44 7.39 3.43
N TRP A 156 -0.67 7.88 2.87
CA TRP A 156 -1.99 7.79 3.49
C TRP A 156 -2.49 6.36 3.66
N CYS A 157 -2.26 5.50 2.68
CA CYS A 157 -2.59 4.09 2.81
C CYS A 157 -1.85 3.43 3.99
N PHE A 158 -0.58 3.79 4.23
CA PHE A 158 0.18 3.25 5.36
C PHE A 158 -0.28 3.83 6.69
N LEU A 159 -0.62 5.11 6.76
CA LEU A 159 -1.21 5.72 7.96
C LEU A 159 -2.54 5.04 8.31
N ILE A 160 -3.44 4.91 7.35
CA ILE A 160 -4.75 4.26 7.53
C ILE A 160 -4.56 2.80 7.93
N MET A 161 -3.68 2.06 7.28
CA MET A 161 -3.37 0.67 7.59
C MET A 161 -2.89 0.49 9.04
N LEU A 162 -1.94 1.32 9.50
CA LEU A 162 -1.40 1.23 10.86
C LEU A 162 -2.47 1.61 11.89
N ILE A 163 -3.22 2.69 11.66
CA ILE A 163 -4.32 3.11 12.54
C ILE A 163 -5.41 2.03 12.58
N ALA A 164 -5.83 1.49 11.44
CA ALA A 164 -6.81 0.41 11.39
C ALA A 164 -6.31 -0.85 12.09
N GLY A 165 -5.02 -1.19 11.99
CA GLY A 165 -4.39 -2.29 12.73
C GLY A 165 -4.45 -2.06 14.24
N ILE A 166 -4.08 -0.87 14.72
CA ILE A 166 -4.17 -0.48 16.14
C ILE A 166 -5.61 -0.61 16.64
N LEU A 167 -6.56 -0.03 15.90
CA LEU A 167 -7.98 -0.06 16.27
C LEU A 167 -8.54 -1.50 16.27
N THR A 168 -8.13 -2.34 15.32
CA THR A 168 -8.52 -3.76 15.30
C THR A 168 -8.14 -4.47 16.60
N ILE A 169 -6.91 -4.25 17.09
CA ILE A 169 -6.45 -4.86 18.36
C ILE A 169 -7.23 -4.28 19.54
N LEU A 170 -7.39 -2.95 19.60
CA LEU A 170 -8.08 -2.27 20.72
C LEU A 170 -9.55 -2.68 20.81
N LEU A 171 -10.29 -2.70 19.70
CA LEU A 171 -11.69 -3.14 19.67
C LEU A 171 -11.80 -4.59 20.13
N TYR A 172 -10.94 -5.46 19.60
CA TYR A 172 -10.94 -6.86 19.95
C TYR A 172 -10.63 -7.10 21.43
N GLN A 173 -9.67 -6.39 22.01
CA GLN A 173 -9.32 -6.46 23.44
C GLN A 173 -10.46 -5.99 24.33
N LYS A 174 -11.21 -4.97 23.91
CA LYS A 174 -12.42 -4.48 24.59
C LYS A 174 -13.64 -5.40 24.39
N LYS A 175 -13.45 -6.56 23.77
CA LYS A 175 -14.53 -7.51 23.40
C LYS A 175 -15.59 -6.90 22.48
N GLN A 176 -15.28 -5.80 21.81
CA GLN A 176 -16.12 -5.21 20.78
C GLN A 176 -15.93 -5.95 19.46
N GLU A 177 -17.00 -6.02 18.68
CA GLU A 177 -16.91 -6.64 17.37
C GLU A 177 -16.16 -5.74 16.38
N VAL A 178 -15.15 -6.30 15.72
CA VAL A 178 -14.54 -5.66 14.54
C VAL A 178 -15.47 -5.95 13.34
N SER A 179 -16.52 -5.14 13.25
CA SER A 179 -17.69 -5.37 12.40
C SER A 179 -17.44 -5.04 10.93
N GLY A 180 -18.44 -5.35 10.07
CA GLY A 180 -18.45 -4.91 8.68
C GLY A 180 -18.45 -3.37 8.55
N LEU A 181 -19.11 -2.66 9.48
CA LEU A 181 -19.12 -1.19 9.52
C LEU A 181 -17.71 -0.61 9.70
N PHE A 182 -16.86 -1.23 10.54
CA PHE A 182 -15.46 -0.80 10.68
C PHE A 182 -14.74 -0.85 9.32
N PHE A 183 -14.86 -1.97 8.58
CA PHE A 183 -14.23 -2.10 7.26
C PHE A 183 -14.85 -1.18 6.21
N LEU A 184 -16.15 -0.93 6.26
CA LEU A 184 -16.82 0.04 5.40
C LEU A 184 -16.24 1.45 5.61
N LEU A 185 -16.07 1.88 6.86
CA LEU A 185 -15.47 3.18 7.18
C LEU A 185 -13.99 3.24 6.74
N VAL A 186 -13.22 2.18 6.97
CA VAL A 186 -11.84 2.11 6.48
C VAL A 186 -11.77 2.22 4.97
N GLY A 187 -12.65 1.54 4.23
CA GLY A 187 -12.73 1.64 2.76
C GLY A 187 -13.07 3.05 2.29
N ASN A 188 -14.05 3.68 2.94
CA ASN A 188 -14.47 5.06 2.62
C ASN A 188 -13.34 6.07 2.84
N ILE A 189 -12.69 6.01 4.01
CA ILE A 189 -11.54 6.87 4.34
C ILE A 189 -10.37 6.60 3.37
N THR A 190 -10.13 5.34 3.02
CA THR A 190 -9.08 5.01 2.04
C THR A 190 -9.34 5.70 0.70
N ALA A 191 -10.53 5.58 0.13
CA ALA A 191 -10.87 6.21 -1.15
C ALA A 191 -10.84 7.76 -1.08
N TYR A 192 -11.04 8.34 0.10
CA TYR A 192 -10.95 9.79 0.28
C TYR A 192 -9.51 10.32 0.20
N PHE A 193 -8.53 9.52 0.65
CA PHE A 193 -7.12 9.92 0.68
C PHE A 193 -6.26 9.32 -0.42
N ASP A 194 -6.66 8.18 -0.98
CA ASP A 194 -5.85 7.40 -1.93
C ASP A 194 -6.18 7.71 -3.40
N PHE A 195 -5.18 7.53 -4.26
CA PHE A 195 -5.26 7.71 -5.70
C PHE A 195 -5.02 6.38 -6.46
N LEU A 196 -5.53 5.27 -5.95
CA LEU A 196 -5.24 3.92 -6.43
C LEU A 196 -3.78 3.50 -6.22
N SER A 197 -3.15 3.96 -5.15
CA SER A 197 -1.73 3.66 -4.90
C SER A 197 -1.54 2.24 -4.32
N THR A 198 -1.94 2.04 -3.08
CA THR A 198 -1.75 0.78 -2.33
C THR A 198 -2.96 0.46 -1.45
N GLU A 199 -4.14 0.84 -1.88
CA GLU A 199 -5.41 0.81 -1.15
C GLU A 199 -5.70 -0.53 -0.47
N THR A 200 -5.31 -1.64 -1.10
CA THR A 200 -5.57 -3.00 -0.59
C THR A 200 -4.94 -3.30 0.77
N ILE A 201 -3.84 -2.63 1.14
CA ILE A 201 -3.21 -2.86 2.45
C ILE A 201 -4.08 -2.41 3.61
N THR A 202 -4.95 -1.41 3.40
CA THR A 202 -5.87 -0.89 4.42
C THR A 202 -6.99 -1.88 4.77
N LEU A 203 -7.32 -2.79 3.85
CA LEU A 203 -8.21 -3.92 4.07
C LEU A 203 -7.44 -5.12 4.66
N LEU A 204 -6.39 -5.54 3.94
CA LEU A 204 -5.80 -6.87 4.13
C LEU A 204 -5.07 -7.00 5.45
N PHE A 205 -4.36 -5.96 5.89
CA PHE A 205 -3.58 -6.03 7.12
C PHE A 205 -4.47 -6.07 8.38
N PRO A 206 -5.44 -5.17 8.62
CA PRO A 206 -6.34 -5.28 9.77
C PRO A 206 -7.20 -6.54 9.72
N LEU A 207 -7.58 -7.03 8.53
CA LEU A 207 -8.30 -8.29 8.37
C LEU A 207 -7.43 -9.50 8.74
N ALA A 208 -6.17 -9.52 8.33
CA ALA A 208 -5.20 -10.54 8.72
C ALA A 208 -4.97 -10.57 10.24
N LEU A 209 -4.86 -9.39 10.86
CA LEU A 209 -4.76 -9.27 12.32
C LEU A 209 -6.02 -9.81 13.01
N LEU A 210 -7.21 -9.48 12.50
CA LEU A 210 -8.48 -10.00 13.03
C LEU A 210 -8.50 -11.53 13.04
N LEU A 211 -8.09 -12.17 11.94
CA LEU A 211 -8.02 -13.64 11.87
C LEU A 211 -7.06 -14.23 12.92
N VAL A 212 -5.89 -13.62 13.12
CA VAL A 212 -4.92 -14.04 14.16
C VAL A 212 -5.54 -13.94 15.55
N LEU A 213 -6.18 -12.81 15.85
CA LEU A 213 -6.80 -12.56 17.15
C LEU A 213 -7.95 -13.56 17.43
N MET A 214 -8.77 -13.84 16.42
CA MET A 214 -9.87 -14.80 16.53
C MET A 214 -9.34 -16.23 16.71
N GLN A 215 -8.30 -16.62 15.99
CA GLN A 215 -7.66 -17.94 16.11
C GLN A 215 -7.10 -18.17 17.50
N LYS A 216 -6.37 -17.20 18.06
CA LYS A 216 -5.77 -17.32 19.39
C LYS A 216 -6.83 -17.49 20.50
N ASN A 217 -8.00 -16.89 20.33
CA ASN A 217 -9.10 -16.93 21.30
C ASN A 217 -10.13 -18.03 20.96
N ASN A 218 -9.80 -18.99 20.11
CA ASN A 218 -10.68 -20.11 19.70
C ASN A 218 -12.05 -19.66 19.15
N ARG A 219 -12.14 -18.42 18.60
CA ARG A 219 -13.36 -17.90 17.96
C ARG A 219 -13.44 -18.23 16.46
N LEU A 220 -12.37 -18.76 15.91
CA LEU A 220 -12.30 -19.22 14.53
C LEU A 220 -12.31 -20.75 14.55
N CYS A 221 -13.45 -21.35 14.15
CA CYS A 221 -13.67 -22.79 14.32
C CYS A 221 -13.24 -23.62 13.11
N ASP A 222 -13.33 -23.04 11.91
CA ASP A 222 -13.07 -23.74 10.63
C ASP A 222 -12.74 -22.77 9.48
N ALA A 223 -12.32 -23.33 8.35
CA ALA A 223 -11.98 -22.59 7.14
C ALA A 223 -13.19 -21.83 6.57
N LYS A 224 -14.39 -22.40 6.63
CA LYS A 224 -15.63 -21.80 6.08
C LYS A 224 -15.99 -20.52 6.83
N THR A 225 -15.92 -20.56 8.16
CA THR A 225 -16.14 -19.39 9.03
C THR A 225 -15.09 -18.30 8.73
N GLY A 226 -13.81 -18.67 8.62
CA GLY A 226 -12.75 -17.73 8.27
C GLY A 226 -12.96 -17.09 6.89
N PHE A 227 -13.31 -17.87 5.90
CA PHE A 227 -13.60 -17.37 4.55
C PHE A 227 -14.82 -16.44 4.52
N LYS A 228 -15.90 -16.76 5.25
CA LYS A 228 -17.07 -15.86 5.38
C LYS A 228 -16.67 -14.50 5.99
N ILE A 229 -15.79 -14.50 6.99
CA ILE A 229 -15.27 -13.26 7.58
C ILE A 229 -14.47 -12.48 6.54
N ILE A 230 -13.53 -13.12 5.84
CA ILE A 230 -12.78 -12.49 4.77
C ILE A 230 -13.71 -11.86 3.75
N LEU A 231 -14.63 -12.62 3.21
CA LEU A 231 -15.55 -12.16 2.18
C LEU A 231 -16.43 -11.01 2.66
N SER A 232 -17.09 -11.15 3.82
CA SER A 232 -17.99 -10.12 4.33
C SER A 232 -17.29 -8.79 4.63
N ARG A 233 -16.08 -8.84 5.22
CA ARG A 233 -15.31 -7.63 5.54
C ARG A 233 -14.73 -6.99 4.28
N SER A 234 -14.31 -7.80 3.32
CA SER A 234 -13.85 -7.31 2.01
C SER A 234 -14.97 -6.63 1.22
N VAL A 235 -16.18 -7.22 1.22
CA VAL A 235 -17.36 -6.62 0.59
C VAL A 235 -17.72 -5.29 1.26
N CYS A 236 -17.75 -5.23 2.60
CA CYS A 236 -18.03 -3.98 3.32
C CYS A 236 -16.99 -2.90 3.01
N TRP A 237 -15.70 -3.26 3.00
CA TRP A 237 -14.63 -2.33 2.61
C TRP A 237 -14.81 -1.83 1.18
N GLY A 238 -15.08 -2.73 0.23
CA GLY A 238 -15.33 -2.41 -1.18
C GLY A 238 -16.53 -1.49 -1.35
N ILE A 239 -17.63 -1.72 -0.63
CA ILE A 239 -18.81 -0.83 -0.64
C ILE A 239 -18.43 0.56 -0.14
N GLY A 240 -17.69 0.67 0.97
CA GLY A 240 -17.25 1.96 1.50
C GLY A 240 -16.34 2.70 0.51
N TYR A 241 -15.39 1.99 -0.10
CA TYR A 241 -14.47 2.52 -1.09
C TYR A 241 -15.20 3.05 -2.34
N LEU A 242 -16.08 2.26 -2.93
CA LEU A 242 -16.87 2.63 -4.10
C LEU A 242 -17.89 3.75 -3.79
N ALA A 243 -18.55 3.70 -2.63
CA ALA A 243 -19.48 4.74 -2.21
C ALA A 243 -18.82 6.12 -2.10
N SER A 244 -17.56 6.18 -1.62
CA SER A 244 -16.79 7.41 -1.59
C SER A 244 -16.54 7.98 -2.98
N TRP A 245 -16.21 7.14 -3.96
CA TRP A 245 -16.02 7.56 -5.35
C TRP A 245 -17.32 8.05 -5.98
N ILE A 246 -18.40 7.28 -5.82
CA ILE A 246 -19.74 7.66 -6.33
C ILE A 246 -20.15 8.99 -5.72
N ALA A 247 -19.95 9.19 -4.41
CA ALA A 247 -20.25 10.46 -3.75
C ALA A 247 -19.46 11.63 -4.35
N LYS A 248 -18.14 11.46 -4.57
CA LYS A 248 -17.29 12.48 -5.23
C LYS A 248 -17.85 12.85 -6.60
N TRP A 249 -18.11 11.86 -7.46
CA TRP A 249 -18.58 12.10 -8.83
C TRP A 249 -19.97 12.71 -8.85
N SER A 250 -20.88 12.26 -7.96
CA SER A 250 -22.24 12.82 -7.85
C SER A 250 -22.20 14.28 -7.40
N ILE A 251 -21.50 14.59 -6.30
CA ILE A 251 -21.39 15.94 -5.76
C ILE A 251 -20.75 16.86 -6.79
N THR A 252 -19.66 16.41 -7.45
CA THR A 252 -18.98 17.21 -8.48
C THR A 252 -19.85 17.43 -9.70
N SER A 253 -20.63 16.42 -10.14
CA SER A 253 -21.55 16.55 -11.27
C SER A 253 -22.65 17.58 -10.99
N ILE A 254 -23.22 17.54 -9.79
CA ILE A 254 -24.26 18.50 -9.36
C ILE A 254 -23.67 19.91 -9.24
N ALA A 255 -22.55 20.06 -8.56
CA ALA A 255 -21.94 21.36 -8.30
C ALA A 255 -21.46 22.08 -9.57
N LEU A 256 -21.00 21.32 -10.57
CA LEU A 256 -20.45 21.86 -11.82
C LEU A 256 -21.45 21.80 -12.99
N ASN A 257 -22.62 21.23 -12.80
CA ASN A 257 -23.60 20.94 -13.86
C ASN A 257 -22.98 20.22 -15.07
N ARG A 258 -22.14 19.20 -14.80
CA ARG A 258 -21.39 18.43 -15.80
C ARG A 258 -21.48 16.95 -15.51
N ASN A 259 -21.50 16.09 -16.54
CA ASN A 259 -21.44 14.63 -16.37
C ASN A 259 -20.02 14.14 -16.09
N ILE A 260 -19.66 14.05 -14.82
CA ILE A 260 -18.33 13.57 -14.35
C ILE A 260 -18.21 12.05 -14.48
N PHE A 261 -19.32 11.31 -14.39
CA PHE A 261 -19.31 9.86 -14.47
C PHE A 261 -18.71 9.34 -15.79
N ALA A 262 -19.06 9.93 -16.92
CA ALA A 262 -18.56 9.50 -18.23
C ALA A 262 -17.01 9.56 -18.28
N GLN A 263 -16.42 10.65 -17.80
CA GLN A 263 -14.96 10.82 -17.79
C GLN A 263 -14.27 9.92 -16.75
N ALA A 264 -14.88 9.75 -15.59
CA ALA A 264 -14.35 8.86 -14.54
C ALA A 264 -14.35 7.39 -14.99
N LEU A 265 -15.44 6.93 -15.61
CA LEU A 265 -15.55 5.57 -16.15
C LEU A 265 -14.62 5.33 -17.33
N SER A 266 -14.44 6.28 -18.23
CA SER A 266 -13.43 6.21 -19.30
C SER A 266 -12.03 6.05 -18.73
N SER A 267 -11.67 6.84 -17.71
CA SER A 267 -10.39 6.71 -17.03
C SER A 267 -10.22 5.36 -16.32
N ALA A 268 -11.29 4.84 -15.68
CA ALA A 268 -11.27 3.53 -15.06
C ALA A 268 -11.06 2.41 -16.10
N SER A 269 -11.77 2.50 -17.25
CA SER A 269 -11.58 1.56 -18.35
C SER A 269 -10.13 1.55 -18.87
N THR A 270 -9.52 2.72 -19.01
CA THR A 270 -8.10 2.81 -19.40
C THR A 270 -7.16 2.13 -18.38
N ARG A 271 -7.44 2.22 -17.07
CA ARG A 271 -6.62 1.56 -16.03
C ARG A 271 -6.70 0.03 -16.09
N VAL A 272 -7.82 -0.49 -16.56
CA VAL A 272 -8.05 -1.95 -16.72
C VAL A 272 -7.56 -2.44 -18.08
N ASN A 273 -8.03 -1.80 -19.17
CA ASN A 273 -7.90 -2.31 -20.53
C ASN A 273 -6.95 -1.49 -21.42
N GLY A 274 -6.41 -0.38 -20.92
CA GLY A 274 -5.54 0.48 -21.71
C GLY A 274 -4.20 -0.21 -22.00
N ASP A 275 -3.65 0.11 -23.15
CA ASP A 275 -2.35 -0.36 -23.59
C ASP A 275 -1.21 0.42 -22.91
N ALA A 276 -0.01 -0.18 -22.89
CA ALA A 276 1.19 0.49 -22.42
C ALA A 276 2.32 0.33 -23.45
N GLY A 277 2.41 1.27 -24.37
CA GLY A 277 3.30 1.20 -25.54
C GLY A 277 2.91 0.02 -26.44
N SER A 278 3.83 -0.91 -26.65
CA SER A 278 3.61 -2.12 -27.45
C SER A 278 2.99 -3.29 -26.69
N LEU A 279 2.72 -3.13 -25.38
CA LEU A 279 2.19 -4.20 -24.53
C LEU A 279 0.67 -4.11 -24.41
N HIS A 280 0.00 -5.22 -24.68
CA HIS A 280 -1.46 -5.34 -24.68
C HIS A 280 -1.92 -6.60 -23.95
N GLY A 281 -3.13 -6.60 -23.42
CA GLY A 281 -3.83 -7.77 -22.87
C GLY A 281 -2.98 -8.61 -21.87
N PRO A 282 -2.93 -9.96 -22.04
CA PRO A 282 -2.22 -10.82 -21.10
C PRO A 282 -0.71 -10.53 -20.97
N ALA A 283 -0.06 -10.07 -22.04
CA ALA A 283 1.35 -9.70 -22.00
C ALA A 283 1.59 -8.50 -21.09
N LEU A 284 0.70 -7.51 -21.12
CA LEU A 284 0.74 -6.35 -20.22
C LEU A 284 0.55 -6.79 -18.74
N SER A 285 -0.43 -7.68 -18.49
CA SER A 285 -0.71 -8.19 -17.14
C SER A 285 0.48 -8.95 -16.55
N ILE A 286 1.12 -9.80 -17.33
CA ILE A 286 2.32 -10.53 -16.89
C ILE A 286 3.47 -9.56 -16.62
N ASN A 287 3.70 -8.58 -17.49
CA ASN A 287 4.76 -7.59 -17.30
C ASN A 287 4.49 -6.69 -16.09
N ALA A 288 3.23 -6.30 -15.86
CA ALA A 288 2.83 -5.55 -14.66
C ALA A 288 3.16 -6.35 -13.38
N PHE A 289 2.80 -7.62 -13.35
CA PHE A 289 3.14 -8.52 -12.24
C PHE A 289 4.66 -8.63 -12.02
N LEU A 290 5.43 -8.92 -13.08
CA LEU A 290 6.88 -9.08 -12.97
C LEU A 290 7.60 -7.80 -12.54
N ARG A 291 7.19 -6.64 -13.06
CA ARG A 291 7.73 -5.33 -12.64
C ARG A 291 7.50 -5.06 -11.16
N ASN A 292 6.28 -5.31 -10.67
CA ASN A 292 5.96 -5.10 -9.25
C ASN A 292 6.74 -6.05 -8.34
N ILE A 293 6.94 -7.32 -8.72
CA ILE A 293 7.76 -8.26 -7.94
C ILE A 293 9.23 -7.80 -7.91
N ALA A 294 9.76 -7.33 -9.03
CA ALA A 294 11.14 -6.86 -9.11
C ALA A 294 11.45 -5.68 -8.19
N CYS A 295 10.44 -4.92 -7.76
CA CYS A 295 10.61 -3.78 -6.85
C CYS A 295 10.73 -4.19 -5.37
N ILE A 296 10.49 -5.45 -5.00
CA ILE A 296 10.64 -5.93 -3.62
C ILE A 296 12.11 -5.85 -3.21
N PHE A 297 12.39 -5.25 -2.04
CA PHE A 297 13.74 -5.25 -1.45
C PHE A 297 14.11 -6.68 -0.99
N PRO A 298 15.33 -7.17 -1.27
CA PRO A 298 16.46 -6.50 -1.92
C PRO A 298 16.53 -6.70 -3.45
N PHE A 299 15.53 -7.28 -4.09
CA PHE A 299 15.56 -7.62 -5.52
C PHE A 299 15.59 -6.39 -6.43
N ASN A 300 15.09 -5.24 -5.95
CA ASN A 300 15.13 -3.96 -6.63
C ASN A 300 16.54 -3.50 -7.00
N PHE A 301 17.58 -3.97 -6.30
CA PHE A 301 18.99 -3.69 -6.63
C PHE A 301 19.55 -4.57 -7.76
N MET A 302 18.85 -5.64 -8.14
CA MET A 302 19.30 -6.60 -9.15
C MET A 302 18.95 -6.18 -10.59
N LYS A 303 18.56 -4.92 -10.80
CA LYS A 303 18.15 -4.34 -12.10
C LYS A 303 17.17 -5.28 -12.82
N GLY A 304 17.39 -5.60 -14.12
CA GLY A 304 16.51 -6.44 -14.91
C GLY A 304 16.37 -7.90 -14.43
N TYR A 305 17.23 -8.38 -13.53
CA TYR A 305 17.17 -9.77 -12.99
C TYR A 305 16.37 -9.87 -11.68
N GLY A 306 15.87 -8.77 -11.14
CA GLY A 306 15.19 -8.75 -9.84
C GLY A 306 13.98 -9.68 -9.77
N TYR A 307 13.17 -9.77 -10.83
CA TYR A 307 12.02 -10.68 -10.86
C TYR A 307 12.43 -12.15 -10.88
N ILE A 308 13.54 -12.52 -11.55
CA ILE A 308 14.06 -13.88 -11.58
C ILE A 308 14.50 -14.30 -10.19
N ALA A 309 15.25 -13.44 -9.49
CA ALA A 309 15.68 -13.69 -8.12
C ALA A 309 14.49 -13.80 -7.16
N ALA A 310 13.48 -12.94 -7.29
CA ALA A 310 12.28 -12.99 -6.47
C ALA A 310 11.49 -14.30 -6.69
N ILE A 311 11.30 -14.72 -7.95
CA ILE A 311 10.66 -15.99 -8.28
C ILE A 311 11.50 -17.17 -7.74
N GLY A 312 12.82 -17.14 -7.89
CA GLY A 312 13.70 -18.17 -7.36
C GLY A 312 13.59 -18.34 -5.84
N VAL A 313 13.57 -17.21 -5.10
CA VAL A 313 13.36 -17.22 -3.65
C VAL A 313 11.95 -17.75 -3.31
N PHE A 314 10.92 -17.35 -4.05
CA PHE A 314 9.57 -17.86 -3.83
C PHE A 314 9.47 -19.38 -4.04
N VAL A 315 10.07 -19.92 -5.12
CA VAL A 315 10.14 -21.37 -5.36
C VAL A 315 10.89 -22.07 -4.22
N LEU A 316 12.01 -21.52 -3.77
CA LEU A 316 12.75 -22.06 -2.62
C LEU A 316 11.88 -22.08 -1.35
N LEU A 317 11.16 -21.02 -1.07
CA LEU A 317 10.23 -20.95 0.06
C LEU A 317 9.12 -22.01 -0.07
N LEU A 318 8.53 -22.20 -1.25
CA LEU A 318 7.56 -23.28 -1.49
C LEU A 318 8.14 -24.66 -1.23
N MET A 319 9.36 -24.92 -1.66
CA MET A 319 10.06 -26.17 -1.38
C MET A 319 10.26 -26.38 0.12
N VAL A 320 10.74 -25.36 0.83
CA VAL A 320 10.91 -25.40 2.29
C VAL A 320 9.56 -25.66 2.99
N TYR A 321 8.51 -24.95 2.57
CA TYR A 321 7.17 -25.17 3.10
C TYR A 321 6.70 -26.61 2.89
N TYR A 322 6.85 -27.15 1.68
CA TYR A 322 6.44 -28.52 1.35
C TYR A 322 7.21 -29.56 2.19
N LEU A 323 8.53 -29.39 2.36
CA LEU A 323 9.38 -30.30 3.13
C LEU A 323 9.08 -30.31 4.65
N PHE A 324 8.63 -29.19 5.19
CA PHE A 324 8.44 -28.99 6.63
C PHE A 324 6.98 -28.72 7.03
N ARG A 325 6.01 -28.89 6.11
CA ARG A 325 4.60 -28.62 6.42
C ARG A 325 4.10 -29.54 7.54
N LYS A 326 3.25 -28.99 8.40
CA LYS A 326 2.49 -29.77 9.39
C LYS A 326 1.51 -30.72 8.70
N ASN A 327 1.46 -31.95 9.15
CA ASN A 327 0.51 -32.93 8.62
C ASN A 327 -0.78 -32.96 9.46
N GLU A 328 -1.30 -31.80 9.82
CA GLU A 328 -2.52 -31.65 10.62
C GLU A 328 -3.73 -31.42 9.71
N LYS A 329 -4.68 -32.36 9.65
CA LYS A 329 -5.91 -32.28 8.82
C LYS A 329 -6.80 -31.06 9.12
N LYS A 330 -6.66 -30.41 10.29
CA LYS A 330 -7.48 -29.27 10.72
C LYS A 330 -6.76 -27.93 10.66
N ASN A 331 -5.58 -27.84 10.06
CA ASN A 331 -4.83 -26.57 9.98
C ASN A 331 -5.28 -25.73 8.77
N TYR A 332 -6.32 -24.93 8.95
CA TYR A 332 -6.92 -24.09 7.91
C TYR A 332 -6.30 -22.67 7.82
N MET A 333 -5.54 -22.24 8.82
CA MET A 333 -4.96 -20.88 8.84
C MET A 333 -4.06 -20.57 7.63
N PRO A 334 -3.14 -21.47 7.20
CA PRO A 334 -2.35 -21.22 5.99
C PRO A 334 -3.21 -20.97 4.76
N TRP A 335 -4.34 -21.67 4.61
CA TRP A 335 -5.28 -21.46 3.51
C TRP A 335 -5.93 -20.07 3.55
N LEU A 336 -6.39 -19.62 4.71
CA LEU A 336 -6.99 -18.28 4.85
C LEU A 336 -5.97 -17.18 4.52
N PHE A 337 -4.72 -17.32 4.98
CA PHE A 337 -3.66 -16.39 4.63
C PHE A 337 -3.25 -16.48 3.15
N THR A 338 -3.36 -17.64 2.51
CA THR A 338 -3.12 -17.77 1.06
C THR A 338 -4.17 -16.98 0.26
N VAL A 339 -5.43 -16.99 0.69
CA VAL A 339 -6.47 -16.16 0.05
C VAL A 339 -6.10 -14.66 0.13
N LEU A 340 -5.70 -14.18 1.32
CA LEU A 340 -5.29 -12.77 1.48
C LEU A 340 -3.99 -12.46 0.71
N TYR A 341 -3.04 -13.39 0.68
CA TYR A 341 -1.78 -13.29 -0.05
C TYR A 341 -1.98 -13.01 -1.55
N CYS A 342 -2.98 -13.62 -2.16
CA CYS A 342 -3.22 -13.52 -3.60
C CYS A 342 -3.87 -12.17 -4.01
N ILE A 343 -4.55 -11.47 -3.12
CA ILE A 343 -5.35 -10.27 -3.48
C ILE A 343 -4.52 -9.17 -4.14
N PRO A 344 -3.33 -8.76 -3.63
CA PRO A 344 -2.52 -7.75 -4.31
C PRO A 344 -2.08 -8.15 -5.72
N TYR A 345 -1.83 -9.43 -5.94
CA TYR A 345 -1.45 -9.93 -7.28
C TYR A 345 -2.63 -9.97 -8.24
N ILE A 346 -3.83 -10.34 -7.75
CA ILE A 346 -5.07 -10.21 -8.53
C ILE A 346 -5.27 -8.76 -8.96
N ARG A 347 -5.04 -7.80 -8.07
CA ARG A 347 -5.11 -6.37 -8.39
C ARG A 347 -4.12 -5.99 -9.50
N PHE A 348 -2.88 -6.46 -9.47
CA PHE A 348 -1.91 -6.15 -10.53
C PHE A 348 -2.34 -6.71 -11.88
N LEU A 349 -3.00 -7.87 -11.90
CA LEU A 349 -3.49 -8.49 -13.11
C LEU A 349 -4.76 -7.79 -13.64
N THR A 350 -5.65 -7.33 -12.75
CA THR A 350 -6.91 -6.69 -13.14
C THR A 350 -6.75 -5.22 -13.51
N LEU A 351 -5.83 -4.50 -12.85
CA LEU A 351 -5.50 -3.10 -13.15
C LEU A 351 -4.14 -3.04 -13.86
N ALA A 352 -3.97 -3.84 -14.93
CA ALA A 352 -2.68 -4.11 -15.53
C ALA A 352 -1.98 -2.86 -16.06
N ASN A 353 -2.71 -1.98 -16.77
CA ASN A 353 -2.16 -0.72 -17.27
C ASN A 353 -1.64 0.14 -16.10
N HIS A 354 -2.45 0.31 -15.07
CA HIS A 354 -2.07 1.09 -13.90
C HIS A 354 -0.87 0.48 -13.16
N ALA A 355 -0.90 -0.84 -12.90
CA ALA A 355 0.17 -1.53 -12.21
C ALA A 355 1.49 -1.56 -13.00
N PHE A 356 1.41 -1.55 -14.34
CA PHE A 356 2.58 -1.49 -15.20
C PHE A 356 3.22 -0.10 -15.26
N LEU A 357 2.41 0.95 -15.43
CA LEU A 357 2.90 2.33 -15.54
C LEU A 357 3.40 2.86 -14.19
N HIS A 358 2.73 2.50 -13.12
CA HIS A 358 2.99 2.99 -11.76
C HIS A 358 3.60 1.92 -10.83
N TYR A 359 4.36 0.96 -11.39
CA TYR A 359 4.99 -0.14 -10.63
C TYR A 359 5.86 0.36 -9.46
N PHE A 360 6.49 1.50 -9.59
CA PHE A 360 7.40 2.09 -8.61
C PHE A 360 6.73 2.48 -7.28
N PHE A 361 5.40 2.57 -7.22
CA PHE A 361 4.66 2.70 -5.96
C PHE A 361 3.64 1.57 -5.71
N THR A 362 2.96 1.05 -6.75
CA THR A 362 1.94 0.01 -6.59
C THR A 362 2.51 -1.28 -6.00
N TYR A 363 3.80 -1.58 -6.21
CA TYR A 363 4.47 -2.76 -5.64
C TYR A 363 4.37 -2.82 -4.11
N ARG A 364 4.19 -1.67 -3.44
CA ARG A 364 4.06 -1.61 -1.97
C ARG A 364 2.80 -2.29 -1.44
N ALA A 365 1.81 -2.56 -2.30
CA ALA A 365 0.66 -3.41 -1.94
C ALA A 365 1.10 -4.82 -1.51
N GLN A 366 2.28 -5.29 -1.95
CA GLN A 366 2.86 -6.57 -1.56
C GLN A 366 3.27 -6.63 -0.07
N PHE A 367 3.24 -5.51 0.66
CA PHE A 367 3.31 -5.54 2.12
C PHE A 367 2.34 -6.58 2.70
N ALA A 368 1.07 -6.56 2.26
CA ALA A 368 0.07 -7.50 2.73
C ALA A 368 0.40 -8.95 2.33
N SER A 369 0.89 -9.18 1.11
CA SER A 369 1.28 -10.50 0.65
C SER A 369 2.46 -11.05 1.46
N ILE A 370 3.49 -10.24 1.71
CA ILE A 370 4.68 -10.68 2.47
C ILE A 370 4.32 -10.95 3.93
N PHE A 371 3.48 -10.11 4.54
CA PHE A 371 2.94 -10.37 5.87
C PHE A 371 2.19 -11.71 5.90
N CYS A 372 1.28 -11.93 4.96
CA CYS A 372 0.52 -13.18 4.86
C CYS A 372 1.43 -14.39 4.61
N LEU A 373 2.47 -14.25 3.79
CA LEU A 373 3.46 -15.31 3.55
C LEU A 373 4.16 -15.71 4.86
N CYS A 374 4.60 -14.75 5.66
CA CYS A 374 5.17 -15.02 7.00
C CYS A 374 4.17 -15.78 7.89
N MET A 375 2.89 -15.41 7.84
CA MET A 375 1.86 -16.09 8.62
C MET A 375 1.53 -17.48 8.09
N ILE A 376 1.58 -17.72 6.75
CA ILE A 376 1.47 -19.06 6.15
C ILE A 376 2.57 -19.96 6.72
N PHE A 377 3.81 -19.49 6.76
CA PHE A 377 4.92 -20.25 7.33
C PHE A 377 4.75 -20.45 8.83
N TYR A 378 4.37 -19.42 9.57
CA TYR A 378 4.17 -19.53 11.02
C TYR A 378 3.16 -20.62 11.40
N TYR A 379 2.01 -20.64 10.74
CA TYR A 379 0.97 -21.63 11.02
C TYR A 379 1.20 -22.98 10.34
N GLY A 380 1.80 -22.99 9.15
CA GLY A 380 1.88 -24.17 8.29
C GLY A 380 3.11 -25.04 8.49
N VAL A 381 4.22 -24.50 9.02
CA VAL A 381 5.50 -25.22 9.15
C VAL A 381 5.63 -25.86 10.52
N ASP A 382 6.11 -27.09 10.55
CA ASP A 382 6.52 -27.79 11.78
C ASP A 382 7.91 -27.30 12.24
N TRP A 383 7.90 -26.24 13.03
CA TRP A 383 9.12 -25.63 13.58
C TRP A 383 9.91 -26.57 14.51
N LYS A 384 9.25 -27.57 15.12
CA LYS A 384 9.94 -28.60 15.93
C LYS A 384 10.76 -29.52 15.03
N LEU A 385 10.24 -29.90 13.87
CA LEU A 385 10.95 -30.70 12.89
C LEU A 385 12.16 -29.92 12.32
N VAL A 386 11.97 -28.64 11.98
CA VAL A 386 13.05 -27.75 11.53
C VAL A 386 14.14 -27.66 12.57
N SER A 387 13.79 -27.36 13.83
CA SER A 387 14.75 -27.28 14.95
C SER A 387 15.50 -28.58 15.16
N LYS A 388 14.82 -29.72 15.12
CA LYS A 388 15.45 -31.05 15.26
C LYS A 388 16.46 -31.34 14.15
N LYS A 389 16.14 -30.93 12.92
CA LYS A 389 17.00 -31.24 11.75
C LYS A 389 18.23 -30.35 11.66
N PHE A 390 18.11 -29.05 12.01
CA PHE A 390 19.17 -28.06 11.80
C PHE A 390 19.89 -27.59 13.07
N LEU A 391 19.23 -27.64 14.25
CA LEU A 391 19.78 -27.07 15.48
C LEU A 391 20.30 -28.12 16.47
N LYS A 392 20.00 -29.42 16.30
CA LYS A 392 20.62 -30.44 17.12
C LYS A 392 22.08 -30.70 16.66
N PRO A 393 23.08 -30.57 17.53
CA PRO A 393 24.46 -30.90 17.17
C PRO A 393 24.53 -32.37 16.72
N ARG A 394 25.13 -32.60 15.55
CA ARG A 394 25.51 -33.96 15.13
C ARG A 394 26.32 -34.57 16.24
N LYS A 395 25.85 -35.65 16.90
CA LYS A 395 26.63 -36.44 17.82
C LYS A 395 27.90 -36.87 17.07
N ARG A 396 29.06 -36.32 17.42
CA ARG A 396 30.32 -36.81 16.93
C ARG A 396 30.40 -38.30 17.31
N HIS A 397 30.47 -39.16 16.31
CA HIS A 397 30.87 -40.57 16.52
C HIS A 397 32.23 -40.54 17.20
N ARG A 398 32.26 -40.82 18.51
CA ARG A 398 33.48 -41.18 19.20
C ARG A 398 33.91 -42.51 18.59
N THR A 399 34.89 -42.47 17.70
CA THR A 399 35.67 -43.63 17.33
C THR A 399 36.41 -44.08 18.58
N ASN A 400 35.94 -45.15 19.16
CA ASN A 400 36.69 -45.88 20.20
C ASN A 400 37.90 -46.51 19.48
N THR A 401 39.05 -45.84 19.49
CA THR A 401 40.34 -46.49 19.28
C THR A 401 40.64 -47.30 20.51
N ARG A 402 40.27 -48.59 20.49
CA ARG A 402 40.86 -49.57 21.39
C ARG A 402 42.37 -49.61 21.12
N LYS A 403 43.16 -49.19 22.06
CA LYS A 403 44.59 -49.52 22.14
C LYS A 403 44.69 -50.98 22.59
N SER A 404 45.20 -51.81 21.70
CA SER A 404 45.80 -53.09 22.04
C SER A 404 47.15 -52.87 22.69
#